data_cc20569cd4cf831329b5e08be30e2d42
#
_entry.id   cc20569cd4cf831329b5e08be30e2d42
#
_cell.length_a   1.000
_cell.length_b   1.000
_cell.length_c   1.000
_cell.angle_alpha   90.00
_cell.angle_beta   90.00
_cell.angle_gamma   90.00
#
_symmetry.space_group_name_H-M   'P 1'
#
loop_
_entity.id
_entity.type
_entity.pdbx_description
1 polymer ?
#
loop_
_entity_poly.entity_id
_entity_poly.type
_entity_poly.pdbx_seq_one_letter_code
_entity_poly.pdbx_strand_id
1 'polypeptide(L)'
;MSTSLFTAEEKRQVRWFVMRAYKNEKMAEDRLKDKEYGLEYFIPKHYAVRTYHGVKSKKLVPVIPSLLFVHASHSQITEFKKRYNFLQFAMWEKSTGAEYITVPDDQMDSFIKIASHYEEDTVYYRPEEIDLKRGMRVCIHGGKFDNVKGMFVRVQGKRNRRVVVLLEGVMAVSAEVHPCLLYTSPSPRDMR
;
A
#
# COMPACT_ATOMS: atom_id res chain seq x y z
N MET A 1 32.25 -7.52 4.99
CA MET A 1 31.81 -6.39 5.85
C MET A 1 30.41 -6.02 5.39
N SER A 2 29.38 -6.28 6.21
CA SER A 2 27.99 -5.95 5.86
C SER A 2 27.83 -4.43 5.95
N THR A 3 27.77 -3.76 4.82
CA THR A 3 27.43 -2.34 4.77
C THR A 3 26.01 -2.21 5.31
N SER A 4 25.86 -1.63 6.49
CA SER A 4 24.55 -1.40 7.09
C SER A 4 23.77 -0.41 6.22
N LEU A 5 22.67 -0.85 5.62
CA LEU A 5 21.80 -0.04 4.75
C LEU A 5 21.19 1.19 5.45
N PHE A 6 21.20 1.20 6.78
CA PHE A 6 20.71 2.30 7.60
C PHE A 6 21.73 2.70 8.67
N THR A 7 21.77 3.99 8.97
CA THR A 7 22.46 4.54 10.15
C THR A 7 21.78 4.08 11.45
N ALA A 8 22.41 4.27 12.61
CA ALA A 8 21.84 3.88 13.89
C ALA A 8 20.54 4.64 14.20
N GLU A 9 20.41 5.89 13.76
CA GLU A 9 19.21 6.73 13.94
C GLU A 9 18.07 6.28 13.02
N GLU A 10 18.38 6.01 11.75
CA GLU A 10 17.39 5.52 10.77
C GLU A 10 16.80 4.17 11.16
N LYS A 11 17.59 3.31 11.84
CA LYS A 11 17.09 2.01 12.34
C LYS A 11 16.05 2.14 13.46
N ARG A 12 16.01 3.28 14.15
CA ARG A 12 15.04 3.57 15.22
C ARG A 12 13.80 4.29 14.71
N GLN A 13 13.87 4.88 13.52
CA GLN A 13 12.74 5.61 12.93
C GLN A 13 11.64 4.63 12.51
N VAL A 14 10.42 4.89 12.97
CA VAL A 14 9.23 4.13 12.59
C VAL A 14 8.82 4.54 11.19
N ARG A 15 8.55 3.56 10.32
CA ARG A 15 8.17 3.74 8.92
C ARG A 15 7.32 2.56 8.45
N TRP A 16 6.57 2.73 7.39
CA TRP A 16 5.95 1.64 6.69
C TRP A 16 6.96 0.90 5.82
N PHE A 17 7.29 -0.32 6.18
CA PHE A 17 8.13 -1.21 5.37
C PHE A 17 7.28 -2.13 4.53
N VAL A 18 7.68 -2.31 3.27
CA VAL A 18 7.11 -3.33 2.40
C VAL A 18 7.79 -4.67 2.71
N MET A 19 6.99 -5.67 3.02
CA MET A 19 7.47 -6.98 3.45
C MET A 19 6.88 -8.10 2.59
N ARG A 20 7.56 -9.23 2.55
CA ARG A 20 7.10 -10.46 1.90
C ARG A 20 7.07 -11.62 2.89
N ALA A 21 5.93 -12.32 2.94
CA ALA A 21 5.72 -13.51 3.78
C ALA A 21 5.59 -14.77 2.92
N TYR A 22 6.69 -15.24 2.37
CA TYR A 22 6.71 -16.36 1.42
C TYR A 22 5.86 -17.55 1.87
N LYS A 23 4.75 -17.81 1.14
CA LYS A 23 3.79 -18.92 1.35
C LYS A 23 3.14 -18.99 2.74
N ASN A 24 3.34 -18.00 3.59
CA ASN A 24 2.92 -18.01 5.00
C ASN A 24 2.09 -16.76 5.38
N GLU A 25 1.29 -16.22 4.46
CA GLU A 25 0.52 -14.98 4.68
C GLU A 25 -0.40 -15.06 5.89
N LYS A 26 -1.11 -16.18 6.03
CA LYS A 26 -2.02 -16.39 7.17
C LYS A 26 -1.24 -16.48 8.48
N MET A 27 -0.12 -17.20 8.50
CA MET A 27 0.75 -17.27 9.67
C MET A 27 1.34 -15.90 9.99
N ALA A 28 1.75 -15.12 8.99
CA ALA A 28 2.25 -13.77 9.18
C ALA A 28 1.18 -12.87 9.81
N GLU A 29 -0.04 -12.93 9.28
CA GLU A 29 -1.18 -12.17 9.83
C GLU A 29 -1.48 -12.58 11.27
N ASP A 30 -1.52 -13.88 11.58
CA ASP A 30 -1.79 -14.39 12.92
C ASP A 30 -0.70 -13.98 13.93
N ARG A 31 0.58 -13.98 13.53
CA ARG A 31 1.69 -13.58 14.38
C ARG A 31 1.83 -12.08 14.55
N LEU A 32 1.50 -11.29 13.52
CA LEU A 32 1.49 -9.82 13.61
C LEU A 32 0.31 -9.30 14.44
N LYS A 33 -0.79 -10.06 14.53
CA LYS A 33 -1.91 -9.77 15.45
C LYS A 33 -1.54 -9.95 16.92
N ASP A 34 -0.48 -10.69 17.21
CA ASP A 34 -0.04 -10.91 18.57
C ASP A 34 0.41 -9.61 19.22
N LYS A 35 -0.26 -9.24 20.30
CA LYS A 35 -0.01 -7.98 21.02
C LYS A 35 1.38 -7.90 21.66
N GLU A 36 2.08 -9.03 21.77
CA GLU A 36 3.44 -9.09 22.35
C GLU A 36 4.41 -8.16 21.62
N TYR A 37 4.26 -8.01 20.29
CA TYR A 37 5.16 -7.20 19.48
C TYR A 37 4.61 -5.79 19.17
N GLY A 38 3.31 -5.57 19.30
CA GLY A 38 2.67 -4.27 19.04
C GLY A 38 2.95 -3.69 17.66
N LEU A 39 3.19 -4.56 16.64
CA LEU A 39 3.49 -4.15 15.29
C LEU A 39 2.18 -3.84 14.54
N GLU A 40 2.05 -2.62 14.07
CA GLU A 40 0.97 -2.26 13.15
C GLU A 40 1.26 -2.84 11.77
N TYR A 41 0.26 -3.42 11.12
CA TYR A 41 0.42 -4.01 9.79
C TYR A 41 -0.82 -3.80 8.92
N PHE A 42 -0.63 -3.87 7.61
CA PHE A 42 -1.69 -3.80 6.63
C PHE A 42 -1.47 -4.80 5.50
N ILE A 43 -2.51 -5.55 5.15
CA ILE A 43 -2.51 -6.47 4.00
C ILE A 43 -3.65 -6.04 3.08
N PRO A 44 -3.35 -5.52 1.87
CA PRO A 44 -4.40 -5.17 0.92
C PRO A 44 -5.11 -6.43 0.45
N LYS A 45 -6.43 -6.47 0.62
CA LYS A 45 -7.27 -7.61 0.28
C LYS A 45 -8.40 -7.19 -0.65
N HIS A 46 -8.91 -8.14 -1.42
CA HIS A 46 -10.09 -7.97 -2.26
C HIS A 46 -10.98 -9.20 -2.20
N TYR A 47 -12.24 -9.06 -2.59
CA TYR A 47 -13.13 -10.21 -2.71
C TYR A 47 -12.88 -10.97 -4.01
N ALA A 48 -12.51 -12.24 -3.89
CA ALA A 48 -12.46 -13.18 -5.01
C ALA A 48 -13.65 -14.13 -4.95
N VAL A 49 -14.33 -14.31 -6.09
CA VAL A 49 -15.38 -15.30 -6.23
C VAL A 49 -14.75 -16.62 -6.63
N ARG A 50 -14.91 -17.65 -5.81
CA ARG A 50 -14.50 -19.02 -6.12
C ARG A 50 -15.74 -19.91 -6.28
N THR A 51 -15.78 -20.67 -7.36
CA THR A 51 -16.81 -21.68 -7.58
C THR A 51 -16.26 -23.05 -7.17
N TYR A 52 -16.93 -23.71 -6.23
CA TYR A 52 -16.60 -25.07 -5.82
C TYR A 52 -17.88 -25.92 -5.86
N HIS A 53 -17.87 -27.00 -6.63
CA HIS A 53 -19.05 -27.85 -6.88
C HIS A 53 -20.33 -27.09 -7.26
N GLY A 54 -20.20 -26.07 -8.14
CA GLY A 54 -21.33 -25.24 -8.58
C GLY A 54 -21.76 -24.15 -7.59
N VAL A 55 -21.24 -24.15 -6.37
CA VAL A 55 -21.54 -23.13 -5.36
C VAL A 55 -20.53 -21.98 -5.45
N LYS A 56 -21.00 -20.77 -5.70
CA LYS A 56 -20.18 -19.55 -5.69
C LYS A 56 -19.95 -19.08 -4.25
N SER A 57 -18.70 -18.96 -3.83
CA SER A 57 -18.33 -18.39 -2.55
C SER A 57 -17.46 -17.13 -2.76
N LYS A 58 -17.79 -16.06 -2.04
CA LYS A 58 -17.01 -14.80 -2.04
C LYS A 58 -16.05 -14.84 -0.86
N LYS A 59 -14.74 -14.83 -1.11
CA LYS A 59 -13.71 -14.86 -0.06
C LYS A 59 -12.79 -13.66 -0.17
N LEU A 60 -12.41 -13.10 0.97
CA LEU A 60 -11.43 -12.03 1.06
C LEU A 60 -10.03 -12.64 0.93
N VAL A 61 -9.28 -12.24 -0.10
CA VAL A 61 -7.94 -12.75 -0.40
C VAL A 61 -6.97 -11.58 -0.60
N PRO A 62 -5.65 -11.75 -0.30
CA PRO A 62 -4.65 -10.74 -0.60
C PRO A 62 -4.65 -10.36 -2.09
N VAL A 63 -4.47 -9.07 -2.39
CA VAL A 63 -4.37 -8.56 -3.76
C VAL A 63 -3.11 -9.05 -4.45
N ILE A 64 -1.99 -8.97 -3.74
CA ILE A 64 -0.71 -9.52 -4.18
C ILE A 64 -0.32 -10.60 -3.16
N PRO A 65 -0.14 -11.86 -3.60
CA PRO A 65 0.31 -12.92 -2.73
C PRO A 65 1.61 -12.56 -2.00
N SER A 66 1.68 -12.90 -0.74
CA SER A 66 2.85 -12.70 0.14
C SER A 66 3.22 -11.25 0.44
N LEU A 67 2.53 -10.25 -0.10
CA LEU A 67 2.80 -8.83 0.15
C LEU A 67 2.05 -8.34 1.39
N LEU A 68 2.77 -7.66 2.28
CA LEU A 68 2.20 -6.95 3.42
C LEU A 68 3.05 -5.71 3.77
N PHE A 69 2.45 -4.81 4.50
CA PHE A 69 3.09 -3.60 5.02
C PHE A 69 3.17 -3.68 6.53
N VAL A 70 4.30 -3.28 7.11
CA VAL A 70 4.50 -3.25 8.57
C VAL A 70 5.00 -1.87 8.96
N HIS A 71 4.30 -1.24 9.91
CA HIS A 71 4.64 0.06 10.46
C HIS A 71 5.41 -0.12 11.76
N ALA A 72 6.70 0.00 11.70
CA ALA A 72 7.59 -0.18 12.83
C ALA A 72 8.99 0.38 12.53
N SER A 73 9.87 0.35 13.53
CA SER A 73 11.29 0.58 13.29
C SER A 73 11.96 -0.67 12.69
N HIS A 74 13.02 -0.45 11.90
CA HIS A 74 13.82 -1.55 11.35
C HIS A 74 14.32 -2.50 12.45
N SER A 75 14.67 -1.97 13.62
CA SER A 75 15.15 -2.76 14.77
C SER A 75 14.07 -3.70 15.29
N GLN A 76 12.82 -3.20 15.48
CA GLN A 76 11.68 -4.02 15.93
C GLN A 76 11.36 -5.14 14.93
N ILE A 77 11.33 -4.82 13.63
CA ILE A 77 11.08 -5.85 12.59
C ILE A 77 12.21 -6.89 12.58
N THR A 78 13.47 -6.46 12.75
CA THR A 78 14.61 -7.37 12.78
C THR A 78 14.55 -8.31 13.97
N GLU A 79 14.11 -7.82 15.14
CA GLU A 79 13.90 -8.65 16.32
C GLU A 79 12.77 -9.66 16.11
N PHE A 80 11.64 -9.22 15.58
CA PHE A 80 10.54 -10.10 15.18
C PHE A 80 10.99 -11.20 14.21
N LYS A 81 11.83 -10.85 13.22
CA LYS A 81 12.39 -11.78 12.23
C LYS A 81 13.33 -12.82 12.84
N LYS A 82 14.02 -12.54 13.92
CA LYS A 82 14.86 -13.52 14.62
C LYS A 82 14.03 -14.71 15.12
N ARG A 83 12.79 -14.43 15.54
CA ARG A 83 11.86 -15.46 16.01
C ARG A 83 11.02 -16.07 14.87
N TYR A 84 10.71 -15.25 13.85
CA TYR A 84 9.85 -15.62 12.72
C TYR A 84 10.55 -15.32 11.39
N ASN A 85 11.30 -16.28 10.86
CA ASN A 85 12.16 -16.11 9.70
C ASN A 85 11.44 -16.06 8.34
N PHE A 86 10.12 -16.31 8.30
CA PHE A 86 9.32 -16.30 7.07
C PHE A 86 9.08 -14.90 6.50
N LEU A 87 9.29 -13.83 7.29
CA LEU A 87 9.07 -12.46 6.89
C LEU A 87 10.37 -11.87 6.34
N GLN A 88 10.34 -11.31 5.11
CA GLN A 88 11.50 -10.71 4.46
C GLN A 88 11.18 -9.27 4.04
N PHE A 89 12.16 -8.37 4.15
CA PHE A 89 12.05 -7.03 3.61
C PHE A 89 12.02 -7.09 2.08
N ALA A 90 11.11 -6.34 1.47
CA ALA A 90 11.21 -6.07 0.05
C ALA A 90 12.28 -5.00 -0.21
N MET A 91 13.07 -5.19 -1.26
CA MET A 91 14.22 -4.33 -1.55
C MET A 91 14.20 -3.91 -3.02
N TRP A 92 14.70 -2.72 -3.28
CA TRP A 92 15.01 -2.25 -4.63
C TRP A 92 16.49 -2.53 -4.91
N GLU A 93 16.77 -2.99 -6.12
CA GLU A 93 18.12 -2.98 -6.65
C GLU A 93 18.35 -1.64 -7.36
N LYS A 94 19.12 -0.76 -6.78
CA LYS A 94 19.58 0.48 -7.39
C LYS A 94 21.05 0.34 -7.78
N SER A 95 21.53 1.21 -8.68
CA SER A 95 22.94 1.26 -9.07
C SER A 95 23.88 1.53 -7.88
N THR A 96 23.37 2.12 -6.80
CA THR A 96 24.10 2.41 -5.55
C THR A 96 24.04 1.26 -4.54
N GLY A 97 23.30 0.19 -4.82
CA GLY A 97 23.08 -0.96 -3.92
C GLY A 97 21.62 -1.22 -3.65
N ALA A 98 21.34 -2.27 -2.86
CA ALA A 98 19.99 -2.62 -2.48
C ALA A 98 19.47 -1.69 -1.37
N GLU A 99 18.24 -1.18 -1.52
CA GLU A 99 17.56 -0.34 -0.52
C GLU A 99 16.24 -0.96 -0.10
N TYR A 100 15.86 -0.79 1.17
CA TYR A 100 14.54 -1.23 1.66
C TYR A 100 13.43 -0.38 1.04
N ILE A 101 12.37 -1.03 0.61
CA ILE A 101 11.18 -0.34 0.11
C ILE A 101 10.39 0.15 1.32
N THR A 102 10.26 1.47 1.45
CA THR A 102 9.45 2.11 2.48
C THR A 102 8.41 3.02 1.85
N VAL A 103 7.29 3.21 2.53
CA VAL A 103 6.18 4.06 2.10
C VAL A 103 6.03 5.21 3.10
N PRO A 104 5.92 6.47 2.64
CA PRO A 104 5.59 7.61 3.50
C PRO A 104 4.24 7.44 4.19
N ASP A 105 4.11 7.89 5.44
CA ASP A 105 2.91 7.70 6.26
C ASP A 105 1.66 8.30 5.60
N ASP A 106 1.76 9.52 5.05
CA ASP A 106 0.63 10.21 4.40
C ASP A 106 0.13 9.49 3.13
N GLN A 107 1.03 8.83 2.40
CA GLN A 107 0.67 7.99 1.26
C GLN A 107 0.01 6.70 1.74
N MET A 108 0.56 6.07 2.77
CA MET A 108 0.02 4.84 3.31
C MET A 108 -1.36 5.05 3.93
N ASP A 109 -1.58 6.15 4.65
CA ASP A 109 -2.89 6.54 5.19
C ASP A 109 -3.94 6.68 4.07
N SER A 110 -3.58 7.37 3.00
CA SER A 110 -4.46 7.53 1.83
C SER A 110 -4.74 6.18 1.15
N PHE A 111 -3.72 5.32 1.04
CA PHE A 111 -3.82 4.00 0.48
C PHE A 111 -4.73 3.09 1.33
N ILE A 112 -4.52 3.04 2.64
CA ILE A 112 -5.30 2.23 3.58
C ILE A 112 -6.77 2.65 3.55
N LYS A 113 -7.05 3.96 3.53
CA LYS A 113 -8.42 4.47 3.45
C LYS A 113 -9.19 3.92 2.24
N ILE A 114 -8.57 3.90 1.07
CA ILE A 114 -9.21 3.30 -0.12
C ILE A 114 -9.23 1.77 -0.03
N ALA A 115 -8.09 1.17 0.30
CA ALA A 115 -7.90 -0.28 0.27
C ALA A 115 -8.70 -1.04 1.34
N SER A 116 -9.12 -0.36 2.42
CA SER A 116 -9.99 -0.94 3.44
C SER A 116 -11.47 -1.03 3.02
N HIS A 117 -11.85 -0.33 1.93
CA HIS A 117 -13.18 -0.43 1.35
C HIS A 117 -13.17 -1.53 0.28
N TYR A 118 -13.62 -2.72 0.67
CA TYR A 118 -13.67 -3.91 -0.20
C TYR A 118 -14.83 -3.87 -1.20
N GLU A 119 -15.19 -2.69 -1.68
CA GLU A 119 -16.28 -2.51 -2.63
C GLU A 119 -15.83 -2.89 -4.06
N GLU A 120 -16.80 -3.18 -4.92
CA GLU A 120 -16.55 -3.54 -6.34
C GLU A 120 -15.85 -2.42 -7.12
N ASP A 121 -15.96 -1.18 -6.65
CA ASP A 121 -15.36 0.00 -7.26
C ASP A 121 -13.90 0.22 -6.88
N THR A 122 -13.36 -0.51 -5.90
CA THR A 122 -11.94 -0.45 -5.57
C THR A 122 -11.16 -1.33 -6.54
N VAL A 123 -10.24 -0.73 -7.29
CA VAL A 123 -9.44 -1.45 -8.28
C VAL A 123 -7.96 -1.24 -7.99
N TYR A 124 -7.23 -2.35 -8.02
CA TYR A 124 -5.78 -2.38 -7.81
C TYR A 124 -5.06 -2.50 -9.14
N TYR A 125 -3.88 -1.90 -9.23
CA TYR A 125 -3.04 -1.88 -10.43
C TYR A 125 -1.59 -2.12 -10.06
N ARG A 126 -0.84 -2.65 -11.00
CA ARG A 126 0.61 -2.58 -10.96
C ARG A 126 1.07 -1.16 -11.32
N PRO A 127 2.21 -0.68 -10.83
CA PRO A 127 2.68 0.68 -11.11
C PRO A 127 2.76 0.98 -12.63
N GLU A 128 3.11 -0.02 -13.44
CA GLU A 128 3.28 0.09 -14.90
C GLU A 128 1.94 0.22 -15.66
N GLU A 129 0.83 -0.18 -15.03
CA GLU A 129 -0.51 -0.17 -15.66
C GLU A 129 -1.17 1.20 -15.63
N ILE A 130 -0.59 2.18 -14.93
CA ILE A 130 -1.16 3.51 -14.76
C ILE A 130 -0.20 4.59 -15.22
N ASP A 131 -0.64 5.40 -16.20
CA ASP A 131 0.04 6.65 -16.55
C ASP A 131 -0.52 7.81 -15.71
N LEU A 132 0.24 8.21 -14.71
CA LEU A 132 -0.09 9.36 -13.86
C LEU A 132 0.41 10.70 -14.39
N LYS A 133 1.18 10.74 -15.48
CA LYS A 133 1.80 11.98 -16.01
C LYS A 133 0.76 13.04 -16.40
N ARG A 134 -0.44 12.61 -16.80
CA ARG A 134 -1.56 13.47 -17.16
C ARG A 134 -2.59 13.63 -16.04
N GLY A 135 -2.26 13.17 -14.84
CA GLY A 135 -3.14 13.26 -13.68
C GLY A 135 -3.03 14.61 -12.98
N MET A 136 -4.10 14.96 -12.30
CA MET A 136 -4.17 16.14 -11.44
C MET A 136 -4.06 15.71 -9.98
N ARG A 137 -3.18 16.33 -9.21
CA ARG A 137 -3.12 16.09 -7.76
C ARG A 137 -4.38 16.64 -7.11
N VAL A 138 -5.03 15.80 -6.31
CA VAL A 138 -6.28 16.16 -5.63
C VAL A 138 -6.25 15.69 -4.19
N CYS A 139 -7.03 16.38 -3.37
CA CYS A 139 -7.44 15.92 -2.04
C CYS A 139 -8.96 15.75 -2.07
N ILE A 140 -9.45 14.67 -1.51
CA ILE A 140 -10.89 14.41 -1.41
C ILE A 140 -11.40 15.08 -0.14
N HIS A 141 -12.47 15.85 -0.23
CA HIS A 141 -13.14 16.46 0.91
C HIS A 141 -14.55 15.90 1.05
N GLY A 142 -14.78 15.27 2.18
CA GLY A 142 -16.06 14.66 2.53
C GLY A 142 -16.25 13.24 2.00
N GLY A 143 -17.30 12.59 2.48
CA GLY A 143 -17.64 11.21 2.13
C GLY A 143 -16.67 10.19 2.74
N LYS A 144 -16.76 8.96 2.24
CA LYS A 144 -16.00 7.80 2.76
C LYS A 144 -14.47 7.89 2.58
N PHE A 145 -14.02 8.72 1.65
CA PHE A 145 -12.59 8.90 1.34
C PHE A 145 -12.08 10.30 1.74
N ASP A 146 -12.70 10.92 2.72
CA ASP A 146 -12.28 12.24 3.18
C ASP A 146 -10.80 12.28 3.53
N ASN A 147 -10.11 13.38 3.13
CA ASN A 147 -8.66 13.59 3.30
C ASN A 147 -7.74 12.60 2.55
N VAL A 148 -8.26 11.81 1.61
CA VAL A 148 -7.41 11.01 0.72
C VAL A 148 -6.73 11.93 -0.29
N LYS A 149 -5.40 11.84 -0.37
CA LYS A 149 -4.57 12.51 -1.36
C LYS A 149 -4.21 11.54 -2.47
N GLY A 150 -4.36 11.94 -3.71
CA GLY A 150 -4.07 11.08 -4.85
C GLY A 150 -4.03 11.84 -6.18
N MET A 151 -3.98 11.08 -7.26
CA MET A 151 -4.00 11.60 -8.63
C MET A 151 -5.36 11.32 -9.28
N PHE A 152 -6.02 12.37 -9.74
CA PHE A 152 -7.28 12.24 -10.48
C PHE A 152 -6.98 12.03 -11.96
N VAL A 153 -7.19 10.82 -12.43
CA VAL A 153 -6.82 10.38 -13.78
C VAL A 153 -7.95 9.61 -14.46
N ARG A 154 -7.88 9.54 -15.79
CA ARG A 154 -8.68 8.60 -16.57
C ARG A 154 -7.91 7.29 -16.68
N VAL A 155 -8.44 6.22 -16.12
CA VAL A 155 -7.83 4.90 -16.20
C VAL A 155 -8.38 4.16 -17.42
N GLN A 156 -7.49 3.50 -18.17
CA GLN A 156 -7.88 2.71 -19.35
C GLN A 156 -8.89 1.61 -18.95
N GLY A 157 -9.91 1.42 -19.78
CA GLY A 157 -10.97 0.43 -19.52
C GLY A 157 -11.99 0.85 -18.45
N LYS A 158 -11.89 2.07 -17.91
CA LYS A 158 -12.87 2.63 -16.99
C LYS A 158 -13.62 3.82 -17.62
N ARG A 159 -14.95 3.86 -17.42
CA ARG A 159 -15.80 4.90 -17.97
C ARG A 159 -15.52 6.26 -17.34
N ASN A 160 -15.40 6.28 -16.02
CA ASN A 160 -15.23 7.49 -15.23
C ASN A 160 -13.77 7.70 -14.82
N ARG A 161 -13.41 8.96 -14.56
CA ARG A 161 -12.12 9.29 -13.92
C ARG A 161 -12.10 8.78 -12.48
N ARG A 162 -10.92 8.44 -11.99
CA ARG A 162 -10.73 7.85 -10.67
C ARG A 162 -9.65 8.59 -9.90
N VAL A 163 -9.75 8.60 -8.58
CA VAL A 163 -8.63 8.99 -7.72
C VAL A 163 -7.76 7.75 -7.51
N VAL A 164 -6.48 7.90 -7.83
CA VAL A 164 -5.47 6.85 -7.72
C VAL A 164 -4.46 7.24 -6.67
N VAL A 165 -4.21 6.34 -5.72
CA VAL A 165 -3.11 6.42 -4.77
C VAL A 165 -2.06 5.42 -5.19
N LEU A 166 -0.87 5.91 -5.53
CA LEU A 166 0.27 5.10 -5.96
C LEU A 166 1.24 4.94 -4.79
N LEU A 167 1.59 3.71 -4.48
CA LEU A 167 2.76 3.35 -3.68
C LEU A 167 3.88 3.01 -4.66
N GLU A 168 4.87 3.90 -4.77
CA GLU A 168 5.92 3.80 -5.79
C GLU A 168 6.57 2.42 -5.82
N GLY A 169 6.63 1.81 -7.03
CA GLY A 169 7.24 0.51 -7.28
C GLY A 169 6.58 -0.69 -6.59
N VAL A 170 5.47 -0.50 -5.92
CA VAL A 170 4.77 -1.57 -5.19
C VAL A 170 3.43 -1.87 -5.85
N MET A 171 2.50 -0.92 -5.76
CA MET A 171 1.16 -1.06 -6.32
C MET A 171 0.40 0.27 -6.29
N ALA A 172 -0.72 0.33 -6.98
CA ALA A 172 -1.66 1.42 -6.89
C ALA A 172 -3.06 0.92 -6.56
N VAL A 173 -3.83 1.76 -5.90
CA VAL A 173 -5.26 1.54 -5.66
C VAL A 173 -6.05 2.72 -6.18
N SER A 174 -7.22 2.46 -6.74
CA SER A 174 -8.12 3.53 -7.18
C SER A 174 -9.54 3.36 -6.69
N ALA A 175 -10.19 4.49 -6.47
CA ALA A 175 -11.61 4.56 -6.20
C ALA A 175 -12.29 5.55 -7.14
N GLU A 176 -13.55 5.29 -7.46
CA GLU A 176 -14.41 6.25 -8.13
C GLU A 176 -14.91 7.27 -7.11
N VAL A 177 -14.73 8.55 -7.43
CA VAL A 177 -15.09 9.65 -6.54
C VAL A 177 -15.87 10.69 -7.34
N HIS A 178 -16.94 11.20 -6.76
CA HIS A 178 -17.72 12.25 -7.39
C HIS A 178 -16.88 13.53 -7.52
N PRO A 179 -16.83 14.18 -8.70
CA PRO A 179 -15.95 15.32 -8.94
C PRO A 179 -16.16 16.51 -7.98
N CYS A 180 -17.36 16.70 -7.45
CA CYS A 180 -17.65 17.79 -6.50
C CYS A 180 -16.93 17.64 -5.14
N LEU A 181 -16.40 16.46 -4.83
CA LEU A 181 -15.63 16.19 -3.60
C LEU A 181 -14.13 16.43 -3.79
N LEU A 182 -13.69 16.80 -4.99
CA LEU A 182 -12.28 16.94 -5.31
C LEU A 182 -11.83 18.40 -5.15
N TYR A 183 -10.82 18.60 -4.33
CA TYR A 183 -10.11 19.86 -4.23
C TYR A 183 -8.74 19.72 -4.90
N THR A 184 -8.45 20.63 -5.83
CA THR A 184 -7.14 20.67 -6.50
C THR A 184 -6.16 21.44 -5.63
N SER A 185 -5.05 20.81 -5.24
CA SER A 185 -3.96 21.56 -4.64
C SER A 185 -3.39 22.54 -5.68
N PRO A 186 -3.32 23.87 -5.39
CA PRO A 186 -2.75 24.82 -6.33
C PRO A 186 -1.33 24.38 -6.69
N SER A 187 -1.03 24.39 -7.98
CA SER A 187 0.33 24.13 -8.46
C SER A 187 1.25 25.27 -7.98
N PRO A 188 2.53 24.98 -7.63
CA PRO A 188 3.50 26.04 -7.31
C PRO A 188 3.66 27.08 -8.43
N ARG A 189 3.14 26.83 -9.64
CA ARG A 189 3.13 27.79 -10.76
C ARG A 189 2.00 28.80 -10.71
N ASP A 190 0.96 28.55 -9.91
CA ASP A 190 -0.21 29.45 -9.81
C ASP A 190 -0.06 30.47 -8.67
N MET A 191 1.08 30.46 -7.97
CA MET A 191 1.42 31.42 -6.91
C MET A 191 2.39 32.52 -7.39
N ARG A 192 2.19 33.07 -8.58
CA ARG A 192 2.86 34.29 -9.04
C ARG A 192 1.87 35.44 -9.26
#